data_b5febcd0a1b6d9fd63e70f8e7e9b3bce
#
_entry.id   b5febcd0a1b6d9fd63e70f8e7e9b3bce
#
_cell.length_a   1.000
_cell.length_b   1.000
_cell.length_c   1.000
_cell.angle_alpha   90.00
_cell.angle_beta   90.00
_cell.angle_gamma   90.00
#
_symmetry.space_group_name_H-M   'P 1'
#
loop_
_entity.id
_entity.type
_entity.pdbx_description
1 polymer ?
#
loop_
_entity_poly.entity_id
_entity_poly.type
_entity_poly.pdbx_seq_one_letter_code
_entity_poly.pdbx_strand_id
1 'polypeptide(L)'
;MKQAYQPLFTPWKIGKVEIKNRIVMCSMGGTSIFGWMEPNHFDREAANFLLERARNNVGLLLPGIAPIRDPMGGRWLYQNPAKFKALKAFMEEFHKTGAKLFIQLTAGFGRAMAVNDIMVKMAKNKALGFLGKPIFDMDFILASASATPNRWADGVYSVSYTHLTLPTNSRV
;
A
#
# COMPACT_ATOMS: atom_id res chain seq x y z
N MET A 1 -29.75 -8.25 18.94
CA MET A 1 -28.68 -9.01 18.23
C MET A 1 -28.77 -10.46 18.63
N LYS A 2 -28.66 -11.42 17.69
CA LYS A 2 -28.66 -12.85 18.04
C LYS A 2 -27.42 -13.16 18.92
N GLN A 3 -27.59 -13.92 19.98
CA GLN A 3 -26.53 -14.25 20.96
C GLN A 3 -25.27 -14.85 20.30
N ALA A 4 -25.45 -15.62 19.21
CA ALA A 4 -24.36 -16.21 18.43
C ALA A 4 -23.38 -15.20 17.81
N TYR A 5 -23.78 -13.95 17.61
CA TYR A 5 -22.92 -12.90 17.01
C TYR A 5 -22.28 -11.97 18.04
N GLN A 6 -22.60 -12.09 19.32
CA GLN A 6 -22.01 -11.25 20.36
C GLN A 6 -20.47 -11.28 20.39
N PRO A 7 -19.78 -12.44 20.19
CA PRO A 7 -18.32 -12.48 20.18
C PRO A 7 -17.67 -11.55 19.11
N LEU A 8 -18.35 -11.28 18.00
CA LEU A 8 -17.85 -10.39 16.94
C LEU A 8 -17.70 -8.93 17.42
N PHE A 9 -18.48 -8.55 18.44
CA PHE A 9 -18.51 -7.17 18.95
C PHE A 9 -17.73 -7.01 20.26
N THR A 10 -16.95 -8.01 20.64
CA THR A 10 -16.05 -7.92 21.79
C THR A 10 -14.71 -7.29 21.38
N PRO A 11 -14.15 -6.38 22.21
CA PRO A 11 -12.83 -5.83 21.94
C PRO A 11 -11.74 -6.91 21.95
N TRP A 12 -10.65 -6.63 21.26
CA TRP A 12 -9.44 -7.46 21.24
C TRP A 12 -8.20 -6.60 21.03
N LYS A 13 -7.01 -7.20 21.11
CA LYS A 13 -5.74 -6.47 21.00
C LYS A 13 -4.84 -7.09 19.95
N ILE A 14 -4.15 -6.21 19.20
CA ILE A 14 -3.00 -6.56 18.36
C ILE A 14 -1.80 -5.84 18.97
N GLY A 15 -0.95 -6.59 19.66
CA GLY A 15 0.11 -6.00 20.48
C GLY A 15 -0.46 -5.03 21.53
N LYS A 16 -0.04 -3.77 21.47
CA LYS A 16 -0.52 -2.71 22.36
C LYS A 16 -1.77 -1.99 21.86
N VAL A 17 -2.22 -2.25 20.63
CA VAL A 17 -3.34 -1.56 20.00
C VAL A 17 -4.64 -2.29 20.30
N GLU A 18 -5.58 -1.60 20.95
CA GLU A 18 -6.93 -2.11 21.19
C GLU A 18 -7.83 -1.84 19.97
N ILE A 19 -8.56 -2.84 19.55
CA ILE A 19 -9.53 -2.83 18.45
C ILE A 19 -10.92 -3.02 19.07
N LYS A 20 -11.86 -2.13 18.74
CA LYS A 20 -13.19 -2.07 19.39
C LYS A 20 -14.06 -3.31 19.20
N ASN A 21 -13.80 -4.12 18.16
CA ASN A 21 -14.52 -5.35 17.85
C ASN A 21 -13.71 -6.25 16.91
N ARG A 22 -14.22 -7.43 16.55
CA ARG A 22 -13.54 -8.44 15.72
C ARG A 22 -13.90 -8.37 14.24
N ILE A 23 -14.52 -7.28 13.80
CA ILE A 23 -14.87 -7.07 12.39
C ILE A 23 -13.72 -6.34 11.71
N VAL A 24 -13.12 -7.00 10.73
CA VAL A 24 -11.95 -6.50 9.99
C VAL A 24 -12.29 -6.39 8.52
N MET A 25 -12.03 -5.22 7.94
CA MET A 25 -12.01 -5.04 6.49
C MET A 25 -10.59 -5.31 5.99
N CYS A 26 -10.40 -6.40 5.26
CA CYS A 26 -9.13 -6.75 4.65
C CYS A 26 -8.80 -5.83 3.48
N SER A 27 -7.51 -5.74 3.16
CA SER A 27 -7.00 -4.96 2.04
C SER A 27 -7.56 -5.47 0.70
N MET A 28 -7.97 -4.53 -0.15
CA MET A 28 -8.41 -4.82 -1.52
C MET A 28 -8.02 -3.70 -2.48
N GLY A 29 -7.94 -4.03 -3.77
CA GLY A 29 -7.72 -3.04 -4.82
C GLY A 29 -8.79 -1.94 -4.81
N GLY A 30 -8.41 -0.74 -5.25
CA GLY A 30 -9.31 0.43 -5.26
C GLY A 30 -9.53 1.14 -3.92
N THR A 31 -8.91 0.67 -2.84
CA THR A 31 -9.00 1.34 -1.53
C THR A 31 -7.67 1.91 -1.04
N SER A 32 -6.72 2.10 -1.94
CA SER A 32 -5.41 2.69 -1.65
C SER A 32 -5.54 4.21 -1.47
N ILE A 33 -5.44 4.69 -0.23
CA ILE A 33 -5.60 6.12 0.09
C ILE A 33 -4.47 7.02 -0.41
N PHE A 34 -3.30 6.46 -0.72
CA PHE A 34 -2.16 7.21 -1.25
C PHE A 34 -2.01 7.12 -2.77
N GLY A 35 -2.95 6.49 -3.46
CA GLY A 35 -2.73 6.05 -4.82
C GLY A 35 -1.63 4.99 -4.90
N TRP A 36 -1.43 4.37 -6.04
CA TRP A 36 -0.38 3.36 -6.22
C TRP A 36 0.59 3.69 -7.35
N MET A 37 0.23 4.63 -8.20
CA MET A 37 1.06 5.09 -9.32
C MET A 37 1.29 6.60 -9.29
N GLU A 38 0.30 7.37 -8.85
CA GLU A 38 0.30 8.83 -8.93
C GLU A 38 1.15 9.45 -7.80
N PRO A 39 2.11 10.31 -8.14
CA PRO A 39 2.85 11.05 -7.12
C PRO A 39 1.94 12.07 -6.41
N ASN A 40 2.17 12.26 -5.11
CA ASN A 40 1.44 13.23 -4.27
C ASN A 40 -0.08 13.01 -4.18
N HIS A 41 -0.59 11.88 -4.65
CA HIS A 41 -2.00 11.59 -4.64
C HIS A 41 -2.51 11.19 -3.23
N PHE A 42 -3.66 11.74 -2.85
CA PHE A 42 -4.46 11.25 -1.74
C PHE A 42 -5.89 11.01 -2.26
N ASP A 43 -6.29 9.76 -2.29
CA ASP A 43 -7.59 9.35 -2.83
C ASP A 43 -8.70 9.61 -1.81
N ARG A 44 -9.49 10.65 -2.07
CA ARG A 44 -10.61 11.02 -1.20
C ARG A 44 -11.78 10.05 -1.30
N GLU A 45 -12.00 9.43 -2.44
CA GLU A 45 -13.08 8.44 -2.62
C GLU A 45 -12.77 7.18 -1.83
N ALA A 46 -11.54 6.67 -1.96
CA ALA A 46 -11.07 5.57 -1.13
C ALA A 46 -11.12 5.91 0.37
N ALA A 47 -10.71 7.11 0.77
CA ALA A 47 -10.78 7.55 2.16
C ALA A 47 -12.22 7.62 2.67
N ASN A 48 -13.16 8.17 1.89
CA ASN A 48 -14.57 8.23 2.24
C ASN A 48 -15.19 6.83 2.33
N PHE A 49 -14.84 5.95 1.40
CA PHE A 49 -15.26 4.55 1.42
C PHE A 49 -14.83 3.86 2.73
N LEU A 50 -13.59 4.06 3.17
CA LEU A 50 -13.09 3.51 4.43
C LEU A 50 -13.79 4.14 5.65
N LEU A 51 -13.98 5.46 5.63
CA LEU A 51 -14.65 6.19 6.71
C LEU A 51 -16.10 5.74 6.92
N GLU A 52 -16.81 5.49 5.83
CA GLU A 52 -18.18 4.95 5.89
C GLU A 52 -18.22 3.60 6.61
N ARG A 53 -17.28 2.68 6.31
CA ARG A 53 -17.20 1.39 7.00
C ARG A 53 -16.85 1.53 8.47
N ALA A 54 -15.93 2.45 8.78
CA ALA A 54 -15.57 2.75 10.17
C ALA A 54 -16.75 3.29 10.97
N ARG A 55 -17.59 4.16 10.36
CA ARG A 55 -18.84 4.68 10.93
C ARG A 55 -19.88 3.58 11.11
N ASN A 56 -19.90 2.59 10.22
CA ASN A 56 -20.77 1.41 10.28
C ASN A 56 -20.14 0.24 11.05
N ASN A 57 -19.36 0.56 12.06
CA ASN A 57 -18.89 -0.34 13.11
C ASN A 57 -17.84 -1.38 12.69
N VAL A 58 -17.13 -1.20 11.59
CA VAL A 58 -15.91 -1.98 11.35
C VAL A 58 -14.82 -1.53 12.33
N GLY A 59 -14.20 -2.48 13.03
CA GLY A 59 -13.22 -2.19 14.09
C GLY A 59 -11.81 -1.92 13.57
N LEU A 60 -11.40 -2.67 12.55
CA LEU A 60 -10.08 -2.54 11.92
C LEU A 60 -10.23 -2.49 10.41
N LEU A 61 -9.56 -1.55 9.78
CA LEU A 61 -9.53 -1.43 8.32
C LEU A 61 -8.08 -1.48 7.81
N LEU A 62 -7.88 -2.28 6.77
CA LEU A 62 -6.64 -2.34 6.01
C LEU A 62 -6.95 -1.82 4.60
N PRO A 63 -6.56 -0.59 4.24
CA PRO A 63 -6.71 -0.08 2.88
C PRO A 63 -5.87 -0.88 1.89
N GLY A 64 -6.02 -0.58 0.62
CA GLY A 64 -5.13 -1.08 -0.43
C GLY A 64 -3.67 -0.69 -0.18
N ILE A 65 -2.79 -1.16 -1.03
CA ILE A 65 -1.34 -0.96 -0.89
C ILE A 65 -0.97 0.53 -0.87
N ALA A 66 0.05 0.85 -0.06
CA ALA A 66 0.71 2.14 -0.04
C ALA A 66 2.18 1.94 -0.44
N PRO A 67 2.60 2.38 -1.63
CA PRO A 67 4.00 2.27 -2.05
C PRO A 67 4.92 3.06 -1.12
N ILE A 68 6.02 2.47 -0.68
CA ILE A 68 7.04 3.16 0.13
C ILE A 68 7.80 4.21 -0.68
N ARG A 69 7.72 4.12 -2.01
CA ARG A 69 8.28 5.07 -2.97
C ARG A 69 7.32 5.20 -4.15
N ASP A 70 7.07 6.41 -4.60
CA ASP A 70 6.23 6.63 -5.78
C ASP A 70 6.88 5.98 -7.02
N PRO A 71 6.18 5.07 -7.71
CA PRO A 71 6.70 4.42 -8.92
C PRO A 71 6.98 5.44 -10.05
N MET A 72 6.23 6.52 -10.06
CA MET A 72 6.45 7.69 -10.92
C MET A 72 7.07 8.81 -10.12
N GLY A 73 8.17 9.40 -10.63
CA GLY A 73 8.86 10.50 -9.97
C GLY A 73 9.73 10.13 -8.77
N GLY A 74 9.72 8.88 -8.34
CA GLY A 74 10.69 8.28 -7.41
C GLY A 74 10.77 8.87 -6.00
N ARG A 75 9.77 9.65 -5.54
CA ARG A 75 9.76 10.23 -4.19
C ARG A 75 9.41 9.17 -3.15
N TRP A 76 10.19 9.12 -2.08
CA TRP A 76 9.89 8.25 -0.94
C TRP A 76 8.67 8.73 -0.16
N LEU A 77 7.85 7.80 0.32
CA LEU A 77 6.65 8.12 1.09
C LEU A 77 6.95 9.02 2.30
N TYR A 78 7.99 8.71 3.07
CA TYR A 78 8.38 9.49 4.24
C TYR A 78 8.86 10.92 3.92
N GLN A 79 9.23 11.19 2.65
CA GLN A 79 9.64 12.52 2.17
C GLN A 79 8.48 13.31 1.55
N ASN A 80 7.23 12.85 1.71
CA ASN A 80 6.07 13.45 1.07
C ASN A 80 5.12 14.09 2.11
N PRO A 81 5.40 15.32 2.58
CA PRO A 81 4.60 15.96 3.62
C PRO A 81 3.15 16.23 3.18
N ALA A 82 2.89 16.38 1.87
CA ALA A 82 1.54 16.62 1.35
C ALA A 82 0.62 15.43 1.59
N LYS A 83 1.11 14.19 1.35
CA LYS A 83 0.35 12.96 1.65
C LYS A 83 0.04 12.84 3.14
N PHE A 84 1.01 13.14 4.01
CA PHE A 84 0.79 13.08 5.46
C PHE A 84 -0.13 14.19 5.98
N LYS A 85 -0.10 15.38 5.39
CA LYS A 85 -1.05 16.45 5.73
C LYS A 85 -2.49 16.03 5.42
N ALA A 86 -2.73 15.46 4.23
CA ALA A 86 -4.03 14.96 3.85
C ALA A 86 -4.48 13.78 4.71
N LEU A 87 -3.56 12.84 5.00
CA LEU A 87 -3.81 11.71 5.91
C LEU A 87 -4.19 12.20 7.31
N LYS A 88 -3.48 13.20 7.86
CA LYS A 88 -3.79 13.74 9.18
C LYS A 88 -5.22 14.24 9.27
N ALA A 89 -5.65 15.07 8.33
CA ALA A 89 -7.01 15.58 8.29
C ALA A 89 -8.06 14.46 8.21
N PHE A 90 -7.80 13.44 7.39
CA PHE A 90 -8.67 12.26 7.32
C PHE A 90 -8.69 11.48 8.65
N MET A 91 -7.54 11.26 9.28
CA MET A 91 -7.44 10.49 10.52
C MET A 91 -8.10 11.19 11.71
N GLU A 92 -8.19 12.52 11.73
CA GLU A 92 -8.93 13.25 12.75
C GLU A 92 -10.42 12.88 12.75
N GLU A 93 -11.02 12.69 11.57
CA GLU A 93 -12.40 12.19 11.47
C GLU A 93 -12.51 10.69 11.71
N PHE A 94 -11.58 9.94 11.15
CA PHE A 94 -11.55 8.49 11.26
C PHE A 94 -11.47 8.03 12.72
N HIS A 95 -10.61 8.65 13.53
CA HIS A 95 -10.44 8.32 14.95
C HIS A 95 -11.72 8.51 15.77
N LYS A 96 -12.60 9.45 15.40
CA LYS A 96 -13.89 9.67 16.09
C LYS A 96 -14.79 8.43 16.02
N THR A 97 -14.58 7.54 15.06
CA THR A 97 -15.34 6.29 14.94
C THR A 97 -14.90 5.19 15.91
N GLY A 98 -13.74 5.35 16.56
CA GLY A 98 -13.08 4.34 17.39
C GLY A 98 -12.45 3.19 16.59
N ALA A 99 -12.56 3.19 15.26
CA ALA A 99 -11.90 2.21 14.40
C ALA A 99 -10.38 2.44 14.33
N LYS A 100 -9.63 1.41 13.92
CA LYS A 100 -8.19 1.49 13.65
C LYS A 100 -7.92 1.31 12.16
N LEU A 101 -6.91 2.00 11.67
CA LEU A 101 -6.43 1.90 10.29
C LEU A 101 -4.98 1.42 10.29
N PHE A 102 -4.70 0.29 9.63
CA PHE A 102 -3.36 -0.24 9.48
C PHE A 102 -2.95 -0.16 8.02
N ILE A 103 -1.90 0.60 7.72
CA ILE A 103 -1.43 0.81 6.35
C ILE A 103 -0.63 -0.41 5.88
N GLN A 104 -0.96 -0.93 4.70
CA GLN A 104 -0.20 -1.99 4.04
C GLN A 104 0.86 -1.36 3.14
N LEU A 105 2.12 -1.35 3.61
CA LEU A 105 3.24 -0.85 2.82
C LEU A 105 3.68 -1.87 1.77
N THR A 106 4.07 -1.40 0.58
CA THR A 106 4.66 -2.23 -0.46
C THR A 106 5.94 -1.62 -1.00
N ALA A 107 6.94 -2.48 -1.26
CA ALA A 107 8.24 -2.11 -1.83
C ALA A 107 8.31 -2.34 -3.35
N GLY A 108 7.22 -2.77 -3.96
CA GLY A 108 7.15 -3.08 -5.38
C GLY A 108 6.04 -4.08 -5.66
N PHE A 109 5.87 -4.46 -6.92
CA PHE A 109 4.79 -5.34 -7.34
C PHE A 109 5.30 -6.70 -7.83
N GLY A 110 6.63 -6.84 -7.97
CA GLY A 110 7.30 -8.07 -8.36
C GLY A 110 6.79 -8.65 -9.69
N ARG A 111 6.75 -9.98 -9.76
CA ARG A 111 6.32 -10.72 -10.95
C ARG A 111 4.83 -10.59 -11.28
N ALA A 112 4.02 -10.10 -10.36
CA ALA A 112 2.57 -9.98 -10.55
C ALA A 112 2.16 -8.67 -11.24
N MET A 113 3.10 -7.73 -11.43
CA MET A 113 2.83 -6.47 -12.11
C MET A 113 2.50 -6.72 -13.58
N ALA A 114 1.31 -6.30 -14.01
CA ALA A 114 0.98 -6.21 -15.43
C ALA A 114 1.78 -5.08 -16.06
N VAL A 115 2.52 -5.38 -17.12
CA VAL A 115 3.37 -4.44 -17.83
C VAL A 115 2.86 -4.25 -19.26
N ASN A 116 2.82 -3.00 -19.72
CA ASN A 116 2.51 -2.68 -21.11
C ASN A 116 3.77 -2.75 -21.98
N ASP A 117 3.60 -2.63 -23.29
CA ASP A 117 4.71 -2.76 -24.27
C ASP A 117 5.85 -1.78 -24.04
N ILE A 118 5.56 -0.56 -23.56
CA ILE A 118 6.59 0.44 -23.25
C ILE A 118 7.41 -0.02 -22.03
N MET A 119 6.73 -0.47 -20.99
CA MET A 119 7.37 -1.00 -19.79
C MET A 119 8.19 -2.25 -20.10
N VAL A 120 7.69 -3.12 -20.98
CA VAL A 120 8.45 -4.30 -21.46
C VAL A 120 9.73 -3.89 -22.17
N LYS A 121 9.66 -2.90 -23.08
CA LYS A 121 10.86 -2.37 -23.77
C LYS A 121 11.86 -1.77 -22.78
N MET A 122 11.40 -1.01 -21.80
CA MET A 122 12.25 -0.43 -20.75
C MET A 122 12.89 -1.52 -19.88
N ALA A 123 12.14 -2.57 -19.50
CA ALA A 123 12.66 -3.66 -18.68
C ALA A 123 13.71 -4.52 -19.43
N LYS A 124 13.52 -4.71 -20.75
CA LYS A 124 14.44 -5.51 -21.58
C LYS A 124 15.67 -4.74 -22.09
N ASN A 125 15.61 -3.43 -22.18
CA ASN A 125 16.68 -2.58 -22.68
C ASN A 125 17.22 -1.68 -21.58
N LYS A 126 18.43 -1.98 -21.08
CA LYS A 126 19.07 -1.25 -20.00
C LYS A 126 19.23 0.26 -20.28
N ALA A 127 19.50 0.66 -21.51
CA ALA A 127 19.64 2.07 -21.90
C ALA A 127 18.27 2.78 -21.81
N LEU A 128 17.22 2.18 -22.36
CA LEU A 128 15.86 2.72 -22.24
C LEU A 128 15.37 2.74 -20.81
N GLY A 129 15.67 1.71 -20.03
CA GLY A 129 15.32 1.65 -18.60
C GLY A 129 16.02 2.76 -17.82
N PHE A 130 17.29 3.01 -18.08
CA PHE A 130 18.05 4.10 -17.45
C PHE A 130 17.50 5.49 -17.82
N LEU A 131 17.26 5.74 -19.10
CA LEU A 131 16.70 7.01 -19.58
C LEU A 131 15.26 7.24 -19.09
N GLY A 132 14.46 6.18 -19.01
CA GLY A 132 13.07 6.24 -18.53
C GLY A 132 12.92 6.26 -17.01
N LYS A 133 14.00 5.98 -16.25
CA LYS A 133 13.96 5.85 -14.79
C LYS A 133 13.38 7.04 -14.04
N PRO A 134 13.55 8.31 -14.46
CA PRO A 134 12.91 9.46 -13.81
C PRO A 134 11.37 9.44 -13.92
N ILE A 135 10.82 8.75 -14.94
CA ILE A 135 9.38 8.64 -15.16
C ILE A 135 8.85 7.34 -14.56
N PHE A 136 9.47 6.22 -14.94
CA PHE A 136 9.13 4.88 -14.47
C PHE A 136 10.39 4.14 -14.02
N ASP A 137 10.54 3.96 -12.71
CA ASP A 137 11.62 3.14 -12.17
C ASP A 137 11.22 1.65 -12.23
N MET A 138 11.55 1.00 -13.36
CA MET A 138 11.21 -0.41 -13.58
C MET A 138 11.86 -1.34 -12.56
N ASP A 139 13.05 -1.01 -12.06
CA ASP A 139 13.74 -1.79 -11.03
C ASP A 139 12.93 -1.80 -9.74
N PHE A 140 12.34 -0.65 -9.38
CA PHE A 140 11.48 -0.55 -8.20
C PHE A 140 10.11 -1.18 -8.44
N ILE A 141 9.48 -0.93 -9.59
CA ILE A 141 8.16 -1.48 -9.94
C ILE A 141 8.18 -2.99 -9.93
N LEU A 142 9.23 -3.61 -10.48
CA LEU A 142 9.40 -5.06 -10.55
C LEU A 142 10.15 -5.64 -9.34
N ALA A 143 10.42 -4.85 -8.30
CA ALA A 143 11.13 -5.31 -7.11
C ALA A 143 10.44 -6.51 -6.43
N SER A 144 11.24 -7.49 -6.06
CA SER A 144 10.80 -8.74 -5.43
C SER A 144 11.92 -9.31 -4.56
N ALA A 145 11.59 -10.29 -3.72
CA ALA A 145 12.57 -10.99 -2.91
C ALA A 145 13.54 -11.84 -3.76
N SER A 146 13.14 -12.25 -4.95
CA SER A 146 13.95 -13.02 -5.88
C SER A 146 13.61 -12.67 -7.33
N ALA A 147 14.60 -12.82 -8.24
CA ALA A 147 14.37 -12.65 -9.68
C ALA A 147 13.57 -13.85 -10.22
N THR A 148 12.31 -13.59 -10.56
CA THR A 148 11.39 -14.60 -11.12
C THR A 148 10.74 -14.08 -12.40
N PRO A 149 10.36 -14.96 -13.34
CA PRO A 149 9.68 -14.53 -14.55
C PRO A 149 8.40 -13.76 -14.26
N ASN A 150 8.17 -12.69 -14.98
CA ASN A 150 6.92 -11.93 -14.93
C ASN A 150 5.74 -12.80 -15.42
N ARG A 151 4.55 -12.62 -14.84
CA ARG A 151 3.37 -13.41 -15.21
C ARG A 151 2.74 -12.99 -16.55
N TRP A 152 3.00 -11.77 -16.99
CA TRP A 152 2.28 -11.12 -18.09
C TRP A 152 3.14 -10.82 -19.31
N ALA A 153 4.47 -10.91 -19.16
CA ALA A 153 5.40 -10.56 -20.23
C ALA A 153 6.60 -11.49 -20.28
N ASP A 154 6.72 -12.24 -21.37
CA ASP A 154 7.84 -13.14 -21.60
C ASP A 154 9.17 -12.39 -21.66
N GLY A 155 10.19 -12.98 -21.04
CA GLY A 155 11.53 -12.41 -21.00
C GLY A 155 11.69 -11.16 -20.13
N VAL A 156 10.66 -10.81 -19.35
CA VAL A 156 10.75 -9.83 -18.24
C VAL A 156 10.86 -10.60 -16.93
N TYR A 157 11.75 -10.16 -16.06
CA TYR A 157 11.97 -10.76 -14.74
C TYR A 157 11.76 -9.71 -13.65
N SER A 158 11.27 -10.15 -12.50
CA SER A 158 11.30 -9.32 -11.30
C SER A 158 12.74 -9.06 -10.87
N VAL A 159 12.98 -7.88 -10.29
CA VAL A 159 14.30 -7.46 -9.83
C VAL A 159 14.48 -7.93 -8.39
N SER A 160 15.55 -8.70 -8.12
CA SER A 160 15.87 -9.13 -6.76
C SER A 160 16.45 -7.95 -5.97
N TYR A 161 15.76 -7.59 -4.90
CA TYR A 161 16.25 -6.62 -3.90
C TYR A 161 16.95 -7.37 -2.76
N THR A 162 18.18 -7.80 -3.00
CA THR A 162 19.01 -8.46 -1.97
C THR A 162 19.48 -7.47 -0.88
N HIS A 163 19.23 -6.19 -1.02
CA HIS A 163 19.72 -5.13 -0.13
C HIS A 163 18.61 -4.28 0.52
N LEU A 164 17.35 -4.68 0.43
CA LEU A 164 16.32 -4.14 1.32
C LEU A 164 16.48 -4.77 2.71
N THR A 165 17.58 -4.47 3.38
CA THR A 165 17.55 -4.43 4.83
C THR A 165 16.68 -3.23 5.18
N LEU A 166 15.38 -3.48 5.39
CA LEU A 166 14.59 -2.57 6.21
C LEU A 166 15.41 -2.39 7.49
N PRO A 167 15.74 -1.16 7.90
CA PRO A 167 16.32 -0.96 9.21
C PRO A 167 15.28 -1.46 10.22
N THR A 168 15.42 -2.70 10.63
CA THR A 168 14.70 -3.24 11.76
C THR A 168 15.29 -2.60 13.02
N ASN A 169 15.05 -1.32 13.20
CA ASN A 169 15.15 -0.72 14.50
C ASN A 169 13.98 -1.24 15.32
N SER A 170 14.15 -2.46 15.82
CA SER A 170 13.37 -3.04 16.89
C SER A 170 13.64 -2.27 18.20
N ARG A 171 13.33 -0.99 18.21
CA ARG A 171 13.17 -0.18 19.43
C ARG A 171 11.74 0.34 19.42
N VAL A 172 10.86 -0.50 19.92
CA VAL A 172 9.58 -0.09 20.48
C VAL A 172 9.70 -0.18 21.98
#